data_fffe8ccab70584e58e6e324640dbd651
#
_entry.id   fffe8ccab70584e58e6e324640dbd651
#
_cell.length_a   1.000
_cell.length_b   1.000
_cell.length_c   1.000
_cell.angle_alpha   90.00
_cell.angle_beta   90.00
_cell.angle_gamma   90.00
#
_symmetry.space_group_name_H-M   'P 1'
#
loop_
_entity.id
_entity.type
_entity.pdbx_description
1 polymer ?
#
loop_
_entity_poly.entity_id
_entity_poly.type
_entity_poly.pdbx_seq_one_letter_code
_entity_poly.pdbx_strand_id
1 'polypeptide(L)'
;MNDLIAELERVRRAVGSATAGDGPAHVVELRRVYSAPVPDVWDVCTNPERIPRWFLPIGGDLRLGGRFQLEGNAGGEITECRPPRRLAVTWEFGGDVSLVTVDLAPTGDGGTELCLRHAVGDNDHWATYGPGAVGVGWDLALLGLALYLRTGASVDDPQAFGSSPEGQAFMRRSAADWGAAHAAAGTPAATANEAAARTSAAYAPDPERVV
;
A
#
# COMPACT_ATOMS: atom_id res chain seq x y z
N MET A 1 6.84 0.55 20.01
CA MET A 1 6.84 1.81 19.23
C MET A 1 8.06 1.93 18.31
N ASN A 2 9.30 1.84 18.81
CA ASN A 2 10.50 1.96 17.96
C ASN A 2 10.57 0.93 16.81
N ASP A 3 10.10 -0.31 16.99
CA ASP A 3 10.16 -1.35 15.97
C ASP A 3 9.23 -1.08 14.78
N LEU A 4 8.02 -0.54 15.00
CA LEU A 4 7.06 -0.26 13.92
C LEU A 4 7.50 0.93 13.06
N ILE A 5 8.05 1.97 13.68
CA ILE A 5 8.60 3.11 12.95
C ILE A 5 9.84 2.67 12.16
N ALA A 6 10.71 1.82 12.72
CA ALA A 6 11.84 1.26 12.01
C ALA A 6 11.40 0.42 10.79
N GLU A 7 10.27 -0.30 10.87
CA GLU A 7 9.70 -1.02 9.73
C GLU A 7 9.20 -0.04 8.65
N LEU A 8 8.60 1.09 9.04
CA LEU A 8 8.16 2.13 8.12
C LEU A 8 9.35 2.81 7.40
N GLU A 9 10.45 3.04 8.09
CA GLU A 9 11.69 3.63 7.53
C GLU A 9 12.38 2.73 6.49
N ARG A 10 12.08 1.43 6.46
CA ARG A 10 12.58 0.49 5.43
C ARG A 10 11.84 0.62 4.09
N VAL A 11 10.75 1.38 4.04
CA VAL A 11 9.99 1.62 2.81
C VAL A 11 10.51 2.87 2.12
N ARG A 12 10.97 2.72 0.88
CA ARG A 12 11.27 3.86 0.00
C ARG A 12 10.01 4.24 -0.77
N ARG A 13 9.67 5.53 -0.75
CA ARG A 13 8.46 6.08 -1.37
C ARG A 13 8.83 7.03 -2.48
N ALA A 14 8.06 6.99 -3.55
CA ALA A 14 8.13 7.97 -4.62
C ALA A 14 6.74 8.29 -5.15
N VAL A 15 6.59 9.50 -5.67
CA VAL A 15 5.40 9.94 -6.40
C VAL A 15 5.83 10.27 -7.82
N GLY A 16 5.05 9.79 -8.78
CA GLY A 16 5.29 10.01 -10.20
C GLY A 16 3.98 10.29 -10.94
N SER A 17 4.06 10.35 -12.25
CA SER A 17 2.92 10.46 -13.16
C SER A 17 2.96 9.36 -14.21
N ALA A 18 1.79 8.98 -14.69
CA ALA A 18 1.58 8.02 -15.77
C ALA A 18 0.37 8.43 -16.59
N THR A 19 0.05 7.64 -17.59
CA THR A 19 -1.26 7.66 -18.25
C THR A 19 -1.98 6.39 -17.86
N ALA A 20 -3.22 6.50 -17.39
CA ALA A 20 -4.07 5.35 -17.10
C ALA A 20 -5.41 5.54 -17.83
N GLY A 21 -5.77 4.55 -18.67
CA GLY A 21 -6.87 4.74 -19.63
C GLY A 21 -6.58 5.92 -20.56
N ASP A 22 -7.54 6.82 -20.71
CA ASP A 22 -7.46 7.99 -21.61
C ASP A 22 -7.00 9.27 -20.88
N GLY A 23 -6.58 9.20 -19.62
CA GLY A 23 -6.29 10.38 -18.81
C GLY A 23 -4.97 10.34 -18.04
N PRO A 24 -4.57 11.50 -17.49
CA PRO A 24 -3.43 11.58 -16.59
C PRO A 24 -3.70 10.79 -15.30
N ALA A 25 -2.65 10.16 -14.79
CA ALA A 25 -2.69 9.43 -13.54
C ALA A 25 -1.48 9.78 -12.68
N HIS A 26 -1.68 9.75 -11.40
CA HIS A 26 -0.64 9.85 -10.38
C HIS A 26 -0.19 8.45 -9.98
N VAL A 27 1.10 8.26 -9.75
CA VAL A 27 1.65 6.97 -9.32
C VAL A 27 2.24 7.13 -7.93
N VAL A 28 1.77 6.34 -6.98
CA VAL A 28 2.51 6.09 -5.74
C VAL A 28 3.35 4.83 -5.92
N GLU A 29 4.62 4.91 -5.58
CA GLU A 29 5.55 3.78 -5.62
C GLU A 29 6.11 3.53 -4.22
N LEU A 30 6.05 2.26 -3.80
CA LEU A 30 6.67 1.76 -2.58
C LEU A 30 7.66 0.67 -2.93
N ARG A 31 8.89 0.77 -2.39
CA ARG A 31 9.90 -0.28 -2.51
C ARG A 31 10.35 -0.72 -1.13
N ARG A 32 10.42 -2.03 -0.95
CA ARG A 32 10.88 -2.63 0.29
C ARG A 32 11.63 -3.93 0.03
N VAL A 33 12.71 -4.15 0.79
CA VAL A 33 13.45 -5.42 0.78
C VAL A 33 12.96 -6.30 1.92
N TYR A 34 12.69 -7.57 1.60
CA TYR A 34 12.35 -8.63 2.54
C TYR A 34 13.45 -9.68 2.56
N SER A 35 13.77 -10.21 3.74
CA SER A 35 14.74 -11.30 3.93
C SER A 35 14.12 -12.67 3.65
N ALA A 36 13.47 -12.80 2.49
CA ALA A 36 12.83 -14.02 2.02
C ALA A 36 13.06 -14.16 0.50
N PRO A 37 13.22 -15.38 -0.03
CA PRO A 37 13.45 -15.58 -1.46
C PRO A 37 12.21 -15.24 -2.30
N VAL A 38 12.44 -14.85 -3.56
CA VAL A 38 11.37 -14.41 -4.49
C VAL A 38 10.20 -15.39 -4.58
N PRO A 39 10.38 -16.72 -4.66
CA PRO A 39 9.25 -17.66 -4.71
C PRO A 39 8.37 -17.62 -3.46
N ASP A 40 8.95 -17.40 -2.27
CA ASP A 40 8.19 -17.33 -1.03
C ASP A 40 7.40 -16.01 -0.92
N VAL A 41 8.04 -14.88 -1.25
CA VAL A 41 7.33 -13.57 -1.30
C VAL A 41 6.22 -13.60 -2.35
N TRP A 42 6.45 -14.23 -3.51
CA TRP A 42 5.43 -14.42 -4.53
C TRP A 42 4.24 -15.23 -3.99
N ASP A 43 4.51 -16.38 -3.37
CA ASP A 43 3.46 -17.23 -2.83
C ASP A 43 2.66 -16.52 -1.73
N VAL A 44 3.33 -15.77 -0.85
CA VAL A 44 2.64 -14.96 0.18
C VAL A 44 1.71 -13.91 -0.44
N CYS A 45 2.10 -13.30 -1.57
CA CYS A 45 1.33 -12.26 -2.24
C CYS A 45 0.22 -12.79 -3.15
N THR A 46 0.23 -14.08 -3.51
CA THR A 46 -0.70 -14.63 -4.52
C THR A 46 -1.51 -15.85 -4.06
N ASN A 47 -1.10 -16.50 -2.98
CA ASN A 47 -1.79 -17.66 -2.45
C ASN A 47 -2.99 -17.26 -1.58
N PRO A 48 -4.24 -17.63 -1.94
CA PRO A 48 -5.44 -17.23 -1.21
C PRO A 48 -5.50 -17.74 0.24
N GLU A 49 -4.73 -18.77 0.60
CA GLU A 49 -4.63 -19.25 1.97
C GLU A 49 -3.64 -18.44 2.81
N ARG A 50 -2.70 -17.74 2.16
CA ARG A 50 -1.67 -16.92 2.83
C ARG A 50 -2.03 -15.44 2.89
N ILE A 51 -2.66 -14.87 1.86
CA ILE A 51 -3.06 -13.46 1.80
C ILE A 51 -3.85 -13.02 3.05
N PRO A 52 -4.88 -13.75 3.52
CA PRO A 52 -5.67 -13.34 4.69
C PRO A 52 -4.87 -13.27 6.00
N ARG A 53 -3.68 -13.87 6.02
CA ARG A 53 -2.83 -13.90 7.22
C ARG A 53 -2.04 -12.62 7.45
N TRP A 54 -1.97 -11.75 6.45
CA TRP A 54 -1.21 -10.50 6.56
C TRP A 54 -1.93 -9.29 5.94
N PHE A 55 -2.97 -9.53 5.17
CA PHE A 55 -3.74 -8.49 4.50
C PHE A 55 -5.24 -8.69 4.80
N LEU A 56 -6.06 -8.89 3.80
CA LEU A 56 -7.50 -9.05 3.91
C LEU A 56 -7.94 -10.40 3.33
N PRO A 57 -9.04 -10.98 3.82
CA PRO A 57 -9.66 -12.12 3.17
C PRO A 57 -9.93 -11.83 1.70
N ILE A 58 -9.60 -12.81 0.84
CA ILE A 58 -9.72 -12.68 -0.61
C ILE A 58 -10.53 -13.84 -1.17
N GLY A 59 -11.38 -13.55 -2.15
CA GLY A 59 -12.16 -14.54 -2.89
C GLY A 59 -12.19 -14.21 -4.38
N GLY A 60 -12.86 -15.09 -5.14
CA GLY A 60 -13.06 -14.91 -6.57
C GLY A 60 -12.32 -15.93 -7.44
N ASP A 61 -12.14 -15.62 -8.71
CA ASP A 61 -11.42 -16.44 -9.70
C ASP A 61 -9.99 -15.93 -9.84
N LEU A 62 -9.07 -16.47 -9.02
CA LEU A 62 -7.70 -15.96 -8.84
C LEU A 62 -6.75 -16.48 -9.94
N ARG A 63 -7.09 -16.22 -11.20
CA ARG A 63 -6.26 -16.53 -12.37
C ARG A 63 -6.19 -15.34 -13.32
N LEU A 64 -5.27 -15.37 -14.28
CA LEU A 64 -5.20 -14.34 -15.33
C LEU A 64 -6.53 -14.21 -16.06
N GLY A 65 -7.03 -12.97 -16.15
CA GLY A 65 -8.35 -12.63 -16.70
C GLY A 65 -9.52 -12.89 -15.74
N GLY A 66 -9.27 -13.49 -14.57
CA GLY A 66 -10.28 -13.68 -13.54
C GLY A 66 -10.40 -12.47 -12.61
N ARG A 67 -11.41 -12.46 -11.75
CA ARG A 67 -11.70 -11.35 -10.85
C ARG A 67 -11.48 -11.78 -9.39
N PHE A 68 -10.86 -10.88 -8.63
CA PHE A 68 -10.73 -11.02 -7.17
C PHE A 68 -11.66 -10.05 -6.43
N GLN A 69 -11.90 -10.33 -5.17
CA GLN A 69 -12.55 -9.43 -4.22
C GLN A 69 -11.88 -9.55 -2.86
N LEU A 70 -11.37 -8.45 -2.34
CA LEU A 70 -10.94 -8.32 -0.95
C LEU A 70 -12.15 -7.95 -0.08
N GLU A 71 -12.33 -8.65 1.04
CA GLU A 71 -13.48 -8.44 1.92
C GLU A 71 -13.49 -7.00 2.49
N GLY A 72 -14.59 -6.29 2.31
CA GLY A 72 -14.74 -4.90 2.76
C GLY A 72 -13.83 -3.88 2.06
N ASN A 73 -13.19 -4.27 0.96
CA ASN A 73 -12.23 -3.43 0.23
C ASN A 73 -12.39 -3.60 -1.28
N ALA A 74 -11.35 -3.34 -2.04
CA ALA A 74 -11.36 -3.36 -3.49
C ALA A 74 -11.54 -4.76 -4.07
N GLY A 75 -12.12 -4.80 -5.25
CA GLY A 75 -12.07 -5.92 -6.18
C GLY A 75 -11.39 -5.52 -7.47
N GLY A 76 -11.38 -6.42 -8.46
CA GLY A 76 -10.83 -6.11 -9.77
C GLY A 76 -10.46 -7.33 -10.60
N GLU A 77 -9.89 -7.09 -11.77
CA GLU A 77 -9.42 -8.11 -12.69
C GLU A 77 -7.91 -8.32 -12.56
N ILE A 78 -7.46 -9.56 -12.67
CA ILE A 78 -6.03 -9.90 -12.76
C ILE A 78 -5.62 -9.75 -14.23
N THR A 79 -5.00 -8.62 -14.57
CA THR A 79 -4.66 -8.25 -15.95
C THR A 79 -3.30 -8.76 -16.41
N GLU A 80 -2.39 -9.05 -15.46
CA GLU A 80 -1.09 -9.67 -15.75
C GLU A 80 -0.67 -10.57 -14.59
N CYS A 81 -0.14 -11.76 -14.91
CA CYS A 81 0.43 -12.67 -13.94
C CYS A 81 1.63 -13.41 -14.56
N ARG A 82 2.83 -13.07 -14.09
CA ARG A 82 4.11 -13.68 -14.52
C ARG A 82 4.87 -14.19 -13.30
N PRO A 83 4.53 -15.39 -12.83
CA PRO A 83 5.20 -15.98 -11.67
C PRO A 83 6.71 -16.19 -11.89
N PRO A 84 7.54 -15.99 -10.89
CA PRO A 84 7.24 -15.38 -9.58
C PRO A 84 7.59 -13.88 -9.53
N ARG A 85 7.43 -13.13 -10.60
CA ARG A 85 8.03 -11.81 -10.74
C ARG A 85 7.10 -10.63 -10.85
N ARG A 86 5.89 -10.82 -11.43
CA ARG A 86 5.02 -9.68 -11.71
C ARG A 86 3.55 -10.05 -11.64
N LEU A 87 2.79 -9.22 -10.96
CA LEU A 87 1.34 -9.21 -10.91
C LEU A 87 0.83 -7.81 -11.26
N ALA A 88 -0.21 -7.72 -12.09
CA ALA A 88 -0.95 -6.48 -12.29
C ALA A 88 -2.44 -6.75 -12.18
N VAL A 89 -3.15 -5.85 -11.51
CA VAL A 89 -4.58 -5.93 -11.28
C VAL A 89 -5.24 -4.58 -11.48
N THR A 90 -6.48 -4.55 -11.97
CA THR A 90 -7.33 -3.39 -11.76
C THR A 90 -7.70 -3.32 -10.28
N TRP A 91 -7.85 -2.12 -9.75
CA TRP A 91 -8.22 -1.88 -8.36
C TRP A 91 -9.47 -1.01 -8.34
N GLU A 92 -10.60 -1.67 -8.09
CA GLU A 92 -11.93 -1.08 -8.18
C GLU A 92 -12.47 -0.85 -6.78
N PHE A 93 -12.60 0.40 -6.39
CA PHE A 93 -13.08 0.78 -5.06
C PHE A 93 -13.83 2.11 -5.11
N GLY A 94 -14.99 2.19 -4.44
CA GLY A 94 -15.77 3.42 -4.33
C GLY A 94 -16.31 3.98 -5.67
N GLY A 95 -16.36 3.15 -6.73
CA GLY A 95 -16.73 3.56 -8.07
C GLY A 95 -15.56 3.98 -8.96
N ASP A 96 -14.37 4.14 -8.40
CA ASP A 96 -13.14 4.43 -9.13
C ASP A 96 -12.43 3.14 -9.57
N VAL A 97 -11.75 3.20 -10.72
CA VAL A 97 -10.90 2.13 -11.25
C VAL A 97 -9.48 2.66 -11.37
N SER A 98 -8.55 1.96 -10.78
CA SER A 98 -7.12 2.27 -10.81
C SER A 98 -6.31 1.01 -11.12
N LEU A 99 -4.99 1.11 -11.20
CA LEU A 99 -4.12 -0.02 -11.55
C LEU A 99 -3.07 -0.23 -10.47
N VAL A 100 -2.97 -1.46 -9.95
CA VAL A 100 -1.92 -1.86 -9.03
C VAL A 100 -1.00 -2.86 -9.71
N THR A 101 0.31 -2.64 -9.59
CA THR A 101 1.34 -3.58 -10.05
C THR A 101 2.28 -3.92 -8.91
N VAL A 102 2.68 -5.18 -8.84
CA VAL A 102 3.72 -5.69 -7.93
C VAL A 102 4.80 -6.36 -8.75
N ASP A 103 6.01 -5.85 -8.62
CA ASP A 103 7.21 -6.45 -9.21
C ASP A 103 8.11 -7.00 -8.10
N LEU A 104 8.65 -8.21 -8.28
CA LEU A 104 9.59 -8.86 -7.38
C LEU A 104 10.93 -9.10 -8.07
N ALA A 105 12.01 -8.67 -7.43
CA ALA A 105 13.38 -8.88 -7.90
C ALA A 105 14.26 -9.45 -6.78
N PRO A 106 15.17 -10.41 -7.08
CA PRO A 106 16.09 -10.92 -6.08
C PRO A 106 17.10 -9.85 -5.70
N THR A 107 17.50 -9.84 -4.42
CA THR A 107 18.66 -9.10 -3.93
C THR A 107 19.91 -10.00 -3.87
N GLY A 108 21.10 -9.40 -3.83
CA GLY A 108 22.34 -10.16 -3.86
C GLY A 108 22.60 -11.05 -2.63
N ASP A 109 21.86 -10.83 -1.55
CA ASP A 109 21.92 -11.55 -0.27
C ASP A 109 20.85 -12.64 -0.10
N GLY A 110 20.13 -12.96 -1.19
CA GLY A 110 19.07 -13.98 -1.20
C GLY A 110 17.69 -13.47 -0.77
N GLY A 111 17.56 -12.18 -0.52
CA GLY A 111 16.28 -11.51 -0.25
C GLY A 111 15.52 -11.15 -1.52
N THR A 112 14.44 -10.39 -1.34
CA THR A 112 13.57 -9.92 -2.42
C THR A 112 13.26 -8.44 -2.26
N GLU A 113 13.53 -7.64 -3.29
CA GLU A 113 12.93 -6.31 -3.41
C GLU A 113 11.53 -6.44 -4.00
N LEU A 114 10.54 -5.98 -3.26
CA LEU A 114 9.18 -5.78 -3.74
C LEU A 114 9.00 -4.31 -4.13
N CYS A 115 8.50 -4.09 -5.34
CA CYS A 115 8.09 -2.78 -5.83
C CYS A 115 6.59 -2.81 -6.11
N LEU A 116 5.82 -2.07 -5.31
CA LEU A 116 4.40 -1.84 -5.53
C LEU A 116 4.20 -0.47 -6.16
N ARG A 117 3.40 -0.42 -7.23
CA ARG A 117 2.94 0.83 -7.84
C ARG A 117 1.43 0.83 -7.89
N HIS A 118 0.84 1.95 -7.52
CA HIS A 118 -0.58 2.20 -7.66
C HIS A 118 -0.78 3.46 -8.51
N ALA A 119 -1.32 3.29 -9.72
CA ALA A 119 -1.66 4.38 -10.63
C ALA A 119 -3.13 4.77 -10.40
N VAL A 120 -3.33 5.97 -9.88
CA VAL A 120 -4.64 6.55 -9.49
C VAL A 120 -4.98 7.68 -10.44
N GLY A 121 -6.22 7.74 -10.92
CA GLY A 121 -6.69 8.85 -11.75
C GLY A 121 -6.64 10.19 -11.01
N ASP A 122 -6.57 11.27 -11.79
CA ASP A 122 -6.68 12.62 -11.25
C ASP A 122 -8.15 12.87 -10.86
N ASN A 123 -8.42 12.92 -9.56
CA ASN A 123 -9.75 13.04 -8.99
C ASN A 123 -9.76 13.89 -7.69
N ASP A 124 -10.95 14.21 -7.18
CA ASP A 124 -11.12 14.99 -5.96
C ASP A 124 -10.48 14.35 -4.71
N HIS A 125 -10.40 13.04 -4.68
CA HIS A 125 -9.76 12.31 -3.59
C HIS A 125 -8.25 12.55 -3.59
N TRP A 126 -7.60 12.47 -4.76
CA TRP A 126 -6.20 12.84 -4.89
C TRP A 126 -5.96 14.32 -4.60
N ALA A 127 -6.80 15.21 -5.12
CA ALA A 127 -6.69 16.64 -4.85
C ALA A 127 -6.79 16.97 -3.34
N THR A 128 -7.57 16.20 -2.60
CA THR A 128 -7.76 16.39 -1.16
C THR A 128 -6.62 15.82 -0.34
N TYR A 129 -6.20 14.59 -0.60
CA TYR A 129 -5.31 13.81 0.28
C TYR A 129 -3.92 13.58 -0.32
N GLY A 130 -3.72 13.86 -1.61
CA GLY A 130 -2.47 13.57 -2.31
C GLY A 130 -2.12 12.07 -2.28
N PRO A 131 -0.82 11.74 -2.34
CA PRO A 131 -0.38 10.34 -2.36
C PRO A 131 -0.70 9.56 -1.08
N GLY A 132 -0.91 10.25 0.04
CA GLY A 132 -1.32 9.62 1.31
C GLY A 132 -2.69 8.95 1.23
N ALA A 133 -3.56 9.38 0.30
CA ALA A 133 -4.87 8.80 0.04
C ALA A 133 -4.86 7.25 -0.05
N VAL A 134 -3.86 6.71 -0.73
CA VAL A 134 -3.66 5.26 -0.88
C VAL A 134 -2.37 4.77 -0.21
N GLY A 135 -1.39 5.66 -0.08
CA GLY A 135 -0.05 5.32 0.39
C GLY A 135 -0.01 4.81 1.82
N VAL A 136 -0.78 5.41 2.74
CA VAL A 136 -0.87 4.95 4.14
C VAL A 136 -1.44 3.54 4.22
N GLY A 137 -2.46 3.22 3.42
CA GLY A 137 -3.01 1.86 3.33
C GLY A 137 -1.97 0.84 2.84
N TRP A 138 -1.16 1.21 1.84
CA TRP A 138 -0.08 0.35 1.37
C TRP A 138 1.06 0.19 2.38
N ASP A 139 1.40 1.23 3.14
CA ASP A 139 2.38 1.11 4.23
C ASP A 139 1.90 0.13 5.31
N LEU A 140 0.62 0.16 5.67
CA LEU A 140 0.02 -0.81 6.60
C LEU A 140 0.06 -2.24 6.03
N ALA A 141 -0.24 -2.41 4.75
CA ALA A 141 -0.16 -3.71 4.08
C ALA A 141 1.28 -4.24 4.06
N LEU A 142 2.28 -3.40 3.70
CA LEU A 142 3.69 -3.80 3.71
C LEU A 142 4.24 -4.07 5.11
N LEU A 143 3.68 -3.42 6.15
CA LEU A 143 3.96 -3.75 7.55
C LEU A 143 3.43 -5.16 7.88
N GLY A 144 2.17 -5.44 7.54
CA GLY A 144 1.57 -6.76 7.75
C GLY A 144 2.38 -7.88 7.07
N LEU A 145 2.76 -7.65 5.81
CA LEU A 145 3.61 -8.58 5.06
C LEU A 145 4.97 -8.81 5.74
N ALA A 146 5.61 -7.73 6.24
CA ALA A 146 6.90 -7.84 6.93
C ALA A 146 6.82 -8.64 8.22
N LEU A 147 5.79 -8.40 9.02
CA LEU A 147 5.55 -9.14 10.26
C LEU A 147 5.30 -10.60 9.95
N TYR A 148 4.44 -10.89 8.99
CA TYR A 148 4.10 -12.26 8.60
C TYR A 148 5.33 -13.04 8.06
N LEU A 149 6.13 -12.45 7.18
CA LEU A 149 7.34 -13.10 6.66
C LEU A 149 8.39 -13.37 7.76
N ARG A 150 8.42 -12.55 8.81
CA ARG A 150 9.38 -12.68 9.92
C ARG A 150 8.92 -13.65 11.00
N THR A 151 7.64 -13.68 11.32
CA THR A 151 7.11 -14.36 12.50
C THR A 151 6.07 -15.45 12.19
N GLY A 152 5.56 -15.52 10.95
CA GLY A 152 4.43 -16.35 10.56
C GLY A 152 3.06 -15.79 11.00
N ALA A 153 3.05 -14.64 11.68
CA ALA A 153 1.83 -13.96 12.13
C ALA A 153 1.87 -12.48 11.74
N SER A 154 0.72 -11.89 11.46
CA SER A 154 0.55 -10.46 11.24
C SER A 154 0.02 -9.79 12.51
N VAL A 155 -0.56 -8.62 12.37
CA VAL A 155 -1.27 -7.93 13.44
C VAL A 155 -2.52 -8.74 13.80
N ASP A 156 -2.66 -9.12 15.06
CA ASP A 156 -3.74 -10.01 15.52
C ASP A 156 -5.13 -9.42 15.28
N ASP A 157 -5.28 -8.10 15.50
CA ASP A 157 -6.51 -7.36 15.25
C ASP A 157 -6.15 -6.03 14.57
N PRO A 158 -6.33 -5.92 13.23
CA PRO A 158 -6.04 -4.70 12.49
C PRO A 158 -6.86 -3.49 12.95
N GLN A 159 -8.09 -3.71 13.43
CA GLN A 159 -8.96 -2.63 13.89
C GLN A 159 -8.50 -2.10 15.24
N ALA A 160 -8.17 -2.99 16.17
CA ALA A 160 -7.56 -2.64 17.45
C ALA A 160 -6.19 -1.96 17.24
N PHE A 161 -5.38 -2.46 16.30
CA PHE A 161 -4.11 -1.82 15.95
C PHE A 161 -4.33 -0.39 15.44
N GLY A 162 -5.26 -0.18 14.50
CA GLY A 162 -5.58 1.14 13.96
C GLY A 162 -6.00 2.15 15.04
N SER A 163 -6.64 1.68 16.11
CA SER A 163 -7.06 2.50 17.26
C SER A 163 -6.01 2.64 18.36
N SER A 164 -4.94 1.84 18.32
CA SER A 164 -3.88 1.88 19.32
C SER A 164 -2.97 3.11 19.19
N PRO A 165 -2.33 3.57 20.26
CA PRO A 165 -1.36 4.66 20.18
C PRO A 165 -0.23 4.39 19.19
N GLU A 166 0.22 3.15 19.06
CA GLU A 166 1.26 2.72 18.15
C GLU A 166 0.79 2.79 16.68
N GLY A 167 -0.41 2.28 16.39
CA GLY A 167 -1.00 2.32 15.05
C GLY A 167 -1.28 3.76 14.62
N GLN A 168 -1.81 4.57 15.51
CA GLN A 168 -2.02 6.00 15.29
C GLN A 168 -0.70 6.74 14.99
N ALA A 169 0.37 6.47 15.76
CA ALA A 169 1.68 7.05 15.52
C ALA A 169 2.28 6.61 14.18
N PHE A 170 2.11 5.33 13.82
CA PHE A 170 2.51 4.79 12.52
C PHE A 170 1.81 5.50 11.37
N MET A 171 0.49 5.64 11.41
CA MET A 171 -0.29 6.27 10.36
C MET A 171 0.02 7.76 10.20
N ARG A 172 0.21 8.49 11.32
CA ARG A 172 0.64 9.90 11.28
C ARG A 172 2.03 10.04 10.64
N ARG A 173 2.97 9.18 11.00
CA ARG A 173 4.31 9.20 10.41
C ARG A 173 4.27 8.84 8.92
N SER A 174 3.52 7.82 8.52
CA SER A 174 3.32 7.45 7.12
C SER A 174 2.73 8.63 6.31
N ALA A 175 1.69 9.30 6.82
CA ALA A 175 1.11 10.46 6.15
C ALA A 175 2.14 11.59 5.95
N ALA A 176 3.00 11.85 6.94
CA ALA A 176 4.07 12.84 6.84
C ALA A 176 5.13 12.43 5.80
N ASP A 177 5.54 11.16 5.77
CA ASP A 177 6.50 10.64 4.80
C ASP A 177 5.96 10.72 3.36
N TRP A 178 4.64 10.51 3.15
CA TRP A 178 3.98 10.71 1.86
C TRP A 178 3.89 12.19 1.48
N GLY A 179 3.70 13.10 2.43
CA GLY A 179 3.81 14.53 2.19
C GLY A 179 5.19 14.95 1.71
N ALA A 180 6.24 14.41 2.34
CA ALA A 180 7.62 14.64 1.93
C ALA A 180 7.90 14.10 0.51
N ALA A 181 7.42 12.89 0.19
CA ALA A 181 7.54 12.31 -1.15
C ALA A 181 6.79 13.14 -2.21
N HIS A 182 5.62 13.69 -1.86
CA HIS A 182 4.82 14.56 -2.73
C HIS A 182 5.56 15.86 -3.04
N ALA A 183 6.15 16.49 -2.04
CA ALA A 183 6.97 17.69 -2.22
C ALA A 183 8.22 17.40 -3.06
N ALA A 184 8.88 16.26 -2.82
CA ALA A 184 10.06 15.85 -3.59
C ALA A 184 9.73 15.58 -5.08
N ALA A 185 8.48 15.23 -5.41
CA ALA A 185 7.97 15.08 -6.76
C ALA A 185 7.62 16.41 -7.47
N GLY A 186 7.82 17.56 -6.80
CA GLY A 186 7.64 18.89 -7.37
C GLY A 186 6.35 19.61 -6.95
N THR A 187 5.50 18.99 -6.13
CA THR A 187 4.35 19.70 -5.56
C THR A 187 4.81 20.75 -4.56
N PRO A 188 4.23 21.98 -4.56
CA PRO A 188 4.59 23.00 -3.58
C PRO A 188 4.47 22.47 -2.14
N ALA A 189 5.48 22.74 -1.31
CA ALA A 189 5.57 22.18 0.04
C ALA A 189 4.34 22.49 0.91
N ALA A 190 3.73 23.67 0.77
CA ALA A 190 2.50 24.02 1.48
C ALA A 190 1.34 23.07 1.11
N THR A 191 1.12 22.85 -0.19
CA THR A 191 0.08 21.95 -0.72
C THR A 191 0.32 20.50 -0.27
N ALA A 192 1.57 20.03 -0.36
CA ALA A 192 1.93 18.68 0.06
C ALA A 192 1.71 18.48 1.58
N ASN A 193 2.07 19.45 2.40
CA ASN A 193 1.87 19.42 3.85
C ASN A 193 0.38 19.45 4.23
N GLU A 194 -0.42 20.25 3.55
CA GLU A 194 -1.87 20.30 3.76
C GLU A 194 -2.54 18.96 3.42
N ALA A 195 -2.16 18.34 2.29
CA ALA A 195 -2.66 17.03 1.92
C ALA A 195 -2.26 15.95 2.95
N ALA A 196 -1.01 15.97 3.40
CA ALA A 196 -0.51 15.09 4.46
C ALA A 196 -1.27 15.27 5.79
N ALA A 197 -1.57 16.52 6.17
CA ALA A 197 -2.35 16.81 7.38
C ALA A 197 -3.78 16.28 7.28
N ARG A 198 -4.45 16.45 6.13
CA ARG A 198 -5.79 15.88 5.88
C ARG A 198 -5.75 14.36 5.90
N THR A 199 -4.75 13.74 5.28
CA THR A 199 -4.54 12.28 5.33
C THR A 199 -4.34 11.81 6.78
N SER A 200 -3.48 12.47 7.53
CA SER A 200 -3.25 12.15 8.94
C SER A 200 -4.54 12.22 9.77
N ALA A 201 -5.35 13.24 9.57
CA ALA A 201 -6.63 13.39 10.27
C ALA A 201 -7.66 12.31 9.87
N ALA A 202 -7.63 11.84 8.62
CA ALA A 202 -8.53 10.79 8.15
C ALA A 202 -8.15 9.39 8.68
N TYR A 203 -6.85 9.06 8.67
CA TYR A 203 -6.37 7.74 9.12
C TYR A 203 -6.17 7.66 10.64
N ALA A 204 -5.80 8.75 11.27
CA ALA A 204 -5.47 8.82 12.69
C ALA A 204 -6.16 10.02 13.35
N PRO A 205 -7.51 10.01 13.41
CA PRO A 205 -8.27 11.11 13.98
C PRO A 205 -7.89 11.33 15.45
N ASP A 206 -7.86 12.61 15.84
CA ASP A 206 -7.66 12.98 17.23
C ASP A 206 -8.91 12.61 18.04
N PRO A 207 -8.80 11.74 19.06
CA PRO A 207 -9.96 11.32 19.84
C PRO A 207 -10.67 12.48 20.56
N GLU A 208 -9.99 13.61 20.80
CA GLU A 208 -10.58 14.80 21.41
C GLU A 208 -11.37 15.67 20.42
N ARG A 209 -11.31 15.40 19.10
CA ARG A 209 -12.03 16.13 18.06
C ARG A 209 -13.29 15.44 17.54
N VAL A 210 -13.57 14.24 18.01
CA VAL A 210 -14.80 13.49 17.68
C VAL A 210 -15.86 13.81 18.73
N VAL A 211 -16.42 15.01 18.67
CA VAL A 211 -17.63 15.44 19.44
C VAL A 211 -18.65 15.98 18.46
#